data_ca1128df713be0738fb8d54d6faf5ea6
#
_entry.id   ca1128df713be0738fb8d54d6faf5ea6
#
_cell.length_a   1.000
_cell.length_b   1.000
_cell.length_c   1.000
_cell.angle_alpha   90.00
_cell.angle_beta   90.00
_cell.angle_gamma   90.00
#
_symmetry.space_group_name_H-M   'P 1'
#
loop_
_entity.id
_entity.type
_entity.pdbx_description
1 polymer ?
#
loop_
_entity_poly.entity_id
_entity_poly.type
_entity_poly.pdbx_seq_one_letter_code
_entity_poly.pdbx_strand_id
1 'polypeptide(L)'
;MAKALHIRLKSKPGKESEVEQLLRDIYLAVQRKPPATPWYGYRLNESVFGIFEAAHDDSDREAHLKGEASEILKERGASILAEPAQVELLDLVAFRLGSTMTTPV
;
A
#
# COMPACT_ATOMS: atom_id res chain seq x y z
N MET A 1 15.39 -2.51 -14.21
CA MET A 1 14.70 -3.51 -13.38
C MET A 1 13.48 -2.85 -12.78
N ALA A 2 12.37 -3.55 -12.79
CA ALA A 2 11.14 -3.02 -12.21
C ALA A 2 11.30 -2.88 -10.70
N LYS A 3 10.72 -1.82 -10.16
CA LYS A 3 10.81 -1.49 -8.74
C LYS A 3 9.46 -1.69 -8.07
N ALA A 4 9.49 -1.81 -6.76
CA ALA A 4 8.27 -1.88 -5.97
C ALA A 4 8.54 -1.34 -4.58
N LEU A 5 7.47 -1.12 -3.85
CA LEU A 5 7.56 -0.85 -2.42
C LEU A 5 6.56 -1.72 -1.68
N HIS A 6 6.92 -2.02 -0.46
CA HIS A 6 6.09 -2.78 0.47
C HIS A 6 5.97 -1.98 1.74
N ILE A 7 4.76 -1.83 2.24
CA ILE A 7 4.51 -1.10 3.48
C ILE A 7 3.83 -2.05 4.46
N ARG A 8 4.46 -2.26 5.60
CA ARG A 8 3.91 -3.10 6.65
C ARG A 8 3.20 -2.22 7.68
N LEU A 9 1.98 -2.60 8.02
CA LEU A 9 1.12 -1.87 8.94
C LEU A 9 0.71 -2.80 10.07
N LYS A 10 1.08 -2.46 11.30
CA LYS A 10 0.64 -3.21 12.47
C LYS A 10 -0.44 -2.44 13.20
N SER A 11 -1.61 -3.04 13.32
CA SER A 11 -2.76 -2.42 13.99
C SER A 11 -2.61 -2.41 15.50
N LYS A 12 -3.08 -1.34 16.13
CA LYS A 12 -3.34 -1.37 17.56
C LYS A 12 -4.47 -2.36 17.85
N PRO A 13 -4.45 -3.02 19.03
CA PRO A 13 -5.57 -3.87 19.42
C PRO A 13 -6.90 -3.11 19.37
N GLY A 14 -7.90 -3.71 18.73
CA GLY A 14 -9.21 -3.10 18.58
C GLY A 14 -9.35 -2.12 17.44
N LYS A 15 -8.27 -1.86 16.67
CA LYS A 15 -8.30 -0.92 15.55
C LYS A 15 -8.19 -1.60 14.18
N GLU A 16 -8.28 -2.93 14.14
CA GLU A 16 -8.08 -3.71 12.92
C GLU A 16 -9.06 -3.32 11.81
N SER A 17 -10.34 -3.10 12.13
CA SER A 17 -11.31 -2.70 11.12
C SER A 17 -11.05 -1.29 10.59
N GLU A 18 -10.46 -0.41 11.41
CA GLU A 18 -10.08 0.93 10.98
C GLU A 18 -8.87 0.90 10.06
N VAL A 19 -7.93 -0.02 10.30
CA VAL A 19 -6.79 -0.20 9.38
C VAL A 19 -7.28 -0.76 8.05
N GLU A 20 -8.22 -1.69 8.07
CA GLU A 20 -8.82 -2.22 6.85
C GLU A 20 -9.53 -1.12 6.06
N GLN A 21 -10.28 -0.25 6.74
CA GLN A 21 -10.93 0.87 6.09
C GLN A 21 -9.91 1.88 5.54
N LEU A 22 -8.81 2.09 6.25
CA LEU A 22 -7.72 2.93 5.76
C LEU A 22 -7.18 2.42 4.42
N LEU A 23 -6.97 1.11 4.29
CA LEU A 23 -6.53 0.50 3.03
C LEU A 23 -7.53 0.73 1.90
N ARG A 24 -8.82 0.60 2.17
CA ARG A 24 -9.85 0.85 1.17
C ARG A 24 -9.87 2.30 0.71
N ASP A 25 -9.67 3.23 1.63
CA ASP A 25 -9.64 4.66 1.32
C ASP A 25 -8.38 5.02 0.51
N ILE A 26 -7.26 4.42 0.84
CA ILE A 26 -6.02 4.61 0.06
C ILE A 26 -6.21 4.06 -1.36
N TYR A 27 -6.84 2.90 -1.50
CA TYR A 27 -7.17 2.35 -2.81
C TYR A 27 -7.97 3.36 -3.65
N LEU A 28 -8.99 3.98 -3.06
CA LEU A 28 -9.79 4.97 -3.77
C LEU A 28 -8.96 6.18 -4.22
N ALA A 29 -7.96 6.55 -3.45
CA ALA A 29 -7.07 7.65 -3.81
C ALA A 29 -6.13 7.27 -4.95
N VAL A 30 -5.54 6.06 -4.91
CA VAL A 30 -4.56 5.66 -5.94
C VAL A 30 -5.20 5.30 -7.26
N GLN A 31 -6.42 4.76 -7.28
CA GLN A 31 -7.05 4.33 -8.52
C GLN A 31 -7.37 5.50 -9.46
N ARG A 32 -7.41 6.72 -8.94
CA ARG A 32 -7.74 7.92 -9.73
C ARG A 32 -6.52 8.54 -10.42
N LYS A 33 -5.32 8.06 -10.13
CA LYS A 33 -4.08 8.67 -10.62
C LYS A 33 -3.43 7.83 -11.70
N PRO A 34 -3.25 8.35 -12.91
CA PRO A 34 -2.42 7.71 -13.92
C PRO A 34 -0.93 8.00 -13.72
N PRO A 35 -0.01 7.18 -14.22
CA PRO A 35 -0.30 5.87 -14.78
C PRO A 35 -0.62 4.87 -13.68
N ALA A 36 -1.53 3.95 -14.00
CA ALA A 36 -1.90 2.92 -13.04
C ALA A 36 -0.82 1.86 -12.98
N THR A 37 -0.27 1.63 -11.81
CA THR A 37 0.63 0.52 -11.55
C THR A 37 -0.07 -0.46 -10.60
N PRO A 38 0.33 -1.74 -10.61
CA PRO A 38 -0.28 -2.71 -9.70
C PRO A 38 -0.16 -2.24 -8.24
N TRP A 39 -1.28 -2.26 -7.54
CA TRP A 39 -1.38 -1.88 -6.13
C TRP A 39 -2.26 -2.90 -5.42
N TYR A 40 -1.77 -3.41 -4.30
CA TYR A 40 -2.51 -4.39 -3.51
C TYR A 40 -2.47 -3.99 -2.04
N GLY A 41 -3.64 -3.90 -1.43
CA GLY A 41 -3.74 -3.83 0.02
C GLY A 41 -4.18 -5.20 0.52
N TYR A 42 -3.60 -5.67 1.61
CA TYR A 42 -3.90 -7.01 2.09
C TYR A 42 -3.81 -7.11 3.60
N ARG A 43 -4.40 -8.18 4.12
CA ARG A 43 -4.30 -8.54 5.53
C ARG A 43 -3.47 -9.81 5.64
N LEU A 44 -2.41 -9.76 6.43
CA LEU A 44 -1.52 -10.90 6.61
C LEU A 44 -2.01 -11.82 7.73
N ASN A 45 -2.45 -11.22 8.83
CA ASN A 45 -3.03 -11.92 9.98
C ASN A 45 -3.95 -10.96 10.73
N GLU A 46 -4.37 -11.31 11.94
CA GLU A 46 -5.34 -10.49 12.68
C GLU A 46 -4.91 -9.04 12.88
N SER A 47 -3.62 -8.79 13.08
CA SER A 47 -3.12 -7.46 13.44
C SER A 47 -2.20 -6.84 12.41
N VAL A 48 -1.78 -7.58 11.38
CA VAL A 48 -0.81 -7.09 10.40
C VAL A 48 -1.43 -7.00 9.02
N PHE A 49 -1.27 -5.84 8.40
CA PHE A 49 -1.74 -5.53 7.07
C PHE A 49 -0.55 -5.06 6.23
N GLY A 50 -0.74 -4.94 4.95
CA GLY A 50 0.32 -4.44 4.10
C GLY A 50 -0.19 -3.84 2.80
N ILE A 51 0.71 -3.13 2.15
CA ILE A 51 0.51 -2.57 0.83
C ILE A 51 1.70 -3.02 -0.01
N PHE A 52 1.42 -3.53 -1.20
CA PHE A 52 2.44 -3.77 -2.22
C PHE A 52 2.10 -2.92 -3.42
N GLU A 53 3.05 -2.15 -3.90
CA GLU A 53 2.85 -1.29 -5.05
C GLU A 53 4.07 -1.38 -5.97
N ALA A 54 3.82 -1.67 -7.26
CA ALA A 54 4.86 -1.68 -8.26
C ALA A 54 5.09 -0.27 -8.80
N ALA A 55 6.29 -0.02 -9.29
CA ALA A 55 6.67 1.26 -9.88
C ALA A 55 7.54 0.98 -11.10
N HIS A 56 7.51 1.90 -12.09
CA HIS A 56 8.30 1.73 -13.30
C HIS A 56 9.80 1.86 -13.06
N ASP A 57 10.19 2.79 -12.17
CA ASP A 57 11.59 3.09 -11.87
C ASP A 57 11.71 3.75 -10.50
N ASP A 58 12.92 4.14 -10.13
CA ASP A 58 13.19 4.78 -8.84
C ASP A 58 12.45 6.11 -8.69
N SER A 59 12.36 6.89 -9.76
CA SER A 59 11.69 8.19 -9.75
C SER A 59 10.20 8.03 -9.51
N ASP A 60 9.57 7.08 -10.17
CA ASP A 60 8.16 6.76 -10.00
C ASP A 60 7.88 6.30 -8.56
N ARG A 61 8.74 5.40 -8.05
CA ARG A 61 8.62 4.91 -6.68
C ARG A 61 8.71 6.03 -5.65
N GLU A 62 9.66 6.96 -5.85
CA GLU A 62 9.81 8.10 -4.97
C GLU A 62 8.59 9.03 -5.01
N ALA A 63 8.02 9.21 -6.19
CA ALA A 63 6.79 9.98 -6.33
C ALA A 63 5.64 9.35 -5.54
N HIS A 64 5.51 8.03 -5.55
CA HIS A 64 4.51 7.32 -4.75
C HIS A 64 4.70 7.56 -3.25
N LEU A 65 5.94 7.55 -2.78
CA LEU A 65 6.25 7.80 -1.37
C LEU A 65 5.90 9.21 -0.91
N LYS A 66 5.83 10.16 -1.83
CA LYS A 66 5.52 11.56 -1.54
C LYS A 66 4.09 11.95 -1.90
N GLY A 67 3.30 11.00 -2.38
CA GLY A 67 1.97 11.26 -2.89
C GLY A 67 0.89 11.34 -1.83
N GLU A 68 -0.35 11.55 -2.31
CA GLU A 68 -1.54 11.67 -1.46
C GLU A 68 -1.75 10.44 -0.58
N ALA A 69 -1.55 9.24 -1.13
CA ALA A 69 -1.71 8.00 -0.38
C ALA A 69 -0.78 7.96 0.84
N SER A 70 0.45 8.42 0.67
CA SER A 70 1.43 8.47 1.75
C SER A 70 1.01 9.44 2.85
N GLU A 71 0.45 10.59 2.46
CA GLU A 71 -0.06 11.58 3.41
C GLU A 71 -1.26 11.04 4.20
N ILE A 72 -2.19 10.37 3.53
CA ILE A 72 -3.34 9.73 4.19
C ILE A 72 -2.86 8.72 5.21
N LEU A 73 -1.87 7.92 4.84
CA LEU A 73 -1.29 6.90 5.72
C LEU A 73 -0.67 7.53 6.97
N LYS A 74 0.09 8.59 6.81
CA LYS A 74 0.72 9.28 7.94
C LYS A 74 -0.32 9.88 8.87
N GLU A 75 -1.28 10.60 8.33
CA GLU A 75 -2.29 11.30 9.13
C GLU A 75 -3.18 10.35 9.90
N ARG A 76 -3.71 9.35 9.21
CA ARG A 76 -4.68 8.43 9.83
C ARG A 76 -3.99 7.28 10.57
N GLY A 77 -2.80 6.91 10.14
CA GLY A 77 -2.05 5.82 10.76
C GLY A 77 -1.62 6.11 12.19
N ALA A 78 -1.35 7.36 12.50
CA ALA A 78 -0.82 7.74 13.81
C ALA A 78 -1.68 7.26 14.98
N SER A 79 -3.00 7.24 14.81
CA SER A 79 -3.94 6.87 15.90
C SER A 79 -4.32 5.39 15.90
N ILE A 80 -4.12 4.67 14.81
CA ILE A 80 -4.60 3.28 14.67
C ILE A 80 -3.49 2.25 14.51
N LEU A 81 -2.27 2.68 14.21
CA LEU A 81 -1.13 1.77 14.09
C LEU A 81 -0.36 1.68 15.41
N ALA A 82 0.05 0.47 15.77
CA ALA A 82 0.83 0.20 16.99
C ALA A 82 2.24 0.76 16.89
N GLU A 83 2.75 0.92 15.68
CA GLU A 83 4.08 1.44 15.39
C GLU A 83 4.05 2.16 14.03
N PRO A 84 5.03 3.01 13.72
CA PRO A 84 5.06 3.65 12.40
C PRO A 84 5.08 2.62 11.28
N ALA A 85 4.44 2.96 10.15
CA ALA A 85 4.46 2.12 8.98
C ALA A 85 5.89 1.85 8.54
N GLN A 86 6.19 0.58 8.24
CA GLN A 86 7.54 0.18 7.82
C GLN A 86 7.57 0.07 6.31
N VAL A 87 8.40 0.88 5.68
CA VAL A 87 8.53 0.93 4.22
C VAL A 87 9.76 0.16 3.79
N GLU A 88 9.57 -0.78 2.87
CA GLU A 88 10.65 -1.56 2.28
C GLU A 88 10.69 -1.29 0.78
N LEU A 89 11.87 -1.00 0.26
CA LEU A 89 12.07 -0.75 -1.15
C LEU A 89 12.55 -2.03 -1.82
N LEU A 90 11.84 -2.45 -2.86
CA LEU A 90 12.07 -3.75 -3.49
C LEU A 90 12.53 -3.59 -4.93
N ASP A 91 13.39 -4.50 -5.36
CA ASP A 91 13.72 -4.70 -6.76
C ASP A 91 12.98 -5.98 -7.19
N LEU A 92 12.15 -5.88 -8.21
CA LEU A 92 11.42 -7.05 -8.69
C LEU A 92 12.35 -7.90 -9.55
N VAL A 93 12.53 -9.13 -9.13
CA VAL A 93 13.42 -10.09 -9.82
C VAL A 93 12.67 -10.87 -10.88
N ALA A 94 11.43 -11.25 -10.57
CA ALA A 94 10.59 -12.02 -11.49
C ALA A 94 9.12 -11.69 -11.20
N PHE A 95 8.35 -11.52 -12.25
CA PHE A 95 6.91 -11.26 -12.11
C PHE A 95 6.18 -11.71 -13.36
N ARG A 96 4.91 -11.97 -13.21
CA ARG A 96 4.03 -12.25 -14.34
C ARG A 96 2.86 -11.27 -14.25
N LEU A 97 2.61 -10.59 -15.37
CA LEU A 97 1.42 -9.74 -15.45
C LEU A 97 0.22 -10.65 -15.66
N GLY A 98 -0.73 -10.55 -14.76
CA GLY A 98 -1.94 -11.33 -14.85
C GLY A 98 -2.94 -10.74 -15.82
N SER A 99 -3.96 -11.53 -16.16
CA SER A 99 -5.13 -11.02 -16.83
C SER A 99 -5.94 -10.16 -15.87
N THR A 100 -6.96 -9.47 -16.41
CA THR A 100 -7.82 -8.62 -15.58
C THR A 100 -8.45 -9.41 -14.44
N MET A 101 -8.34 -8.88 -13.23
CA MET A 101 -8.96 -9.44 -12.04
C MET A 101 -10.13 -8.57 -11.60
N THR A 102 -11.18 -9.22 -11.10
CA THR A 102 -12.29 -8.51 -10.50
C THR A 102 -11.85 -7.89 -9.18
N THR A 103 -12.17 -6.59 -8.99
CA THR A 103 -11.86 -5.92 -7.73
C THR A 103 -12.65 -6.54 -6.58
N PRO A 104 -11.99 -6.99 -5.53
CA PRO A 104 -12.70 -7.48 -4.33
C PRO A 104 -13.47 -6.35 -3.67
N VAL A 105 -14.64 -6.66 -3.20
CA VAL A 105 -15.50 -5.67 -2.54
C VAL A 105 -15.54 -5.89 -1.05
#